data_b50227d11960acdb9b5e58002d42e86a
#
_entry.id   b50227d11960acdb9b5e58002d42e86a
#
_cell.length_a   1.000
_cell.length_b   1.000
_cell.length_c   1.000
_cell.angle_alpha   90.00
_cell.angle_beta   90.00
_cell.angle_gamma   90.00
#
_symmetry.space_group_name_H-M   'P 1'
#
loop_
_entity.id
_entity.type
_entity.pdbx_description
1 polymer ?
#
loop_
_entity_poly.entity_id
_entity_poly.type
_entity_poly.pdbx_seq_one_letter_code
_entity_poly.pdbx_strand_id
1 'polypeptide(L)'
;SIIDACRAKNRHPAFKTDFPSGIQFFKVSEMERAIEGADMIIGGVSSFGVEWFGEFVLPRIPEKTPVLSVTKGLFDEPDGRLLPYPMLWEKMLAKKGLSRNINAIGGPCTSYELVAHDHTEVAFCGPDLAVLATLKAIMETSYYHISITTDVMGIESAVALKNGYALAIALTIGENQRRFGLDSDPHFNS
;
A
#
# COMPACT_ATOMS: atom_id res chain seq x y z
N SER A 1 -2.98 -16.99 -18.71
CA SER A 1 -2.52 -16.20 -17.53
C SER A 1 -3.71 -15.66 -16.75
N ILE A 2 -3.49 -15.16 -15.53
CA ILE A 2 -4.54 -14.47 -14.74
C ILE A 2 -5.11 -13.29 -15.53
N ILE A 3 -4.26 -12.52 -16.20
CA ILE A 3 -4.69 -11.37 -17.03
C ILE A 3 -5.64 -11.82 -18.15
N ASP A 4 -5.34 -12.90 -18.83
CA ASP A 4 -6.22 -13.42 -19.90
C ASP A 4 -7.59 -13.85 -19.34
N ALA A 5 -7.62 -14.44 -18.14
CA ALA A 5 -8.87 -14.78 -17.46
C ALA A 5 -9.65 -13.52 -17.04
N CYS A 6 -8.98 -12.48 -16.53
CA CYS A 6 -9.61 -11.20 -16.20
C CYS A 6 -10.21 -10.53 -17.44
N ARG A 7 -9.49 -10.52 -18.56
CA ARG A 7 -9.98 -9.98 -19.83
C ARG A 7 -11.24 -10.71 -20.33
N ALA A 8 -11.26 -12.03 -20.20
CA ALA A 8 -12.35 -12.85 -20.70
C ALA A 8 -13.63 -12.76 -19.84
N LYS A 9 -13.48 -12.58 -18.52
CA LYS A 9 -14.58 -12.69 -17.57
C LYS A 9 -14.86 -11.42 -16.77
N ASN A 10 -14.12 -10.34 -16.99
CA ASN A 10 -14.14 -9.12 -16.17
C ASN A 10 -14.04 -9.43 -14.66
N ARG A 11 -13.34 -10.51 -14.28
CA ARG A 11 -13.23 -10.99 -12.90
C ARG A 11 -11.90 -11.71 -12.68
N HIS A 12 -11.28 -11.45 -11.52
CA HIS A 12 -10.11 -12.20 -11.10
C HIS A 12 -10.51 -13.63 -10.68
N PRO A 13 -9.76 -14.69 -11.08
CA PRO A 13 -10.13 -16.07 -10.78
C PRO A 13 -10.32 -16.41 -9.29
N ALA A 14 -9.62 -15.69 -8.40
CA ALA A 14 -9.72 -15.91 -6.95
C ALA A 14 -10.86 -15.15 -6.27
N PHE A 15 -11.59 -14.28 -6.98
CA PHE A 15 -12.66 -13.47 -6.41
C PHE A 15 -14.03 -13.81 -7.01
N LYS A 16 -15.07 -13.57 -6.21
CA LYS A 16 -16.47 -13.83 -6.62
C LYS A 16 -17.13 -12.64 -7.31
N THR A 17 -16.58 -11.44 -7.11
CA THR A 17 -17.14 -10.18 -7.62
C THR A 17 -16.47 -9.78 -8.93
N ASP A 18 -17.26 -9.28 -9.87
CA ASP A 18 -16.76 -8.72 -11.12
C ASP A 18 -16.10 -7.36 -10.87
N PHE A 19 -15.15 -7.00 -11.72
CA PHE A 19 -14.57 -5.67 -11.71
C PHE A 19 -15.58 -4.63 -12.20
N PRO A 20 -15.49 -3.38 -11.74
CA PRO A 20 -16.23 -2.28 -12.31
C PRO A 20 -16.02 -2.17 -13.82
N SER A 21 -17.00 -1.61 -14.52
CA SER A 21 -16.88 -1.35 -15.96
C SER A 21 -15.75 -0.34 -16.24
N GLY A 22 -15.08 -0.50 -17.39
CA GLY A 22 -14.00 0.39 -17.82
C GLY A 22 -12.59 0.00 -17.38
N ILE A 23 -12.45 -1.00 -16.49
CA ILE A 23 -11.12 -1.49 -16.11
C ILE A 23 -10.48 -2.23 -17.29
N GLN A 24 -9.24 -1.87 -17.59
CA GLN A 24 -8.42 -2.53 -18.58
C GLN A 24 -7.32 -3.37 -17.91
N PHE A 25 -7.01 -4.51 -18.50
CA PHE A 25 -6.02 -5.43 -17.98
C PHE A 25 -4.84 -5.53 -18.92
N PHE A 26 -3.63 -5.27 -18.42
CA PHE A 26 -2.40 -5.27 -19.19
C PHE A 26 -1.44 -6.34 -18.68
N LYS A 27 -0.74 -7.02 -19.60
CA LYS A 27 0.42 -7.85 -19.27
C LYS A 27 1.64 -6.97 -19.02
N VAL A 28 2.65 -7.49 -18.35
CA VAL A 28 3.91 -6.76 -18.13
C VAL A 28 4.54 -6.29 -19.46
N SER A 29 4.39 -7.05 -20.53
CA SER A 29 4.84 -6.68 -21.87
C SER A 29 4.07 -5.51 -22.50
N GLU A 30 2.96 -5.09 -21.89
CA GLU A 30 2.11 -3.97 -22.35
C GLU A 30 2.18 -2.78 -21.35
N MET A 31 3.22 -2.75 -20.50
CA MET A 31 3.35 -1.80 -19.39
C MET A 31 3.32 -0.34 -19.87
N GLU A 32 4.02 -0.02 -20.95
CA GLU A 32 4.05 1.34 -21.49
C GLU A 32 2.64 1.85 -21.84
N ARG A 33 1.81 0.99 -22.41
CA ARG A 33 0.41 1.33 -22.72
C ARG A 33 -0.42 1.53 -21.45
N ALA A 34 -0.11 0.79 -20.39
CA ALA A 34 -0.80 0.93 -19.10
C ALA A 34 -0.43 2.22 -18.37
N ILE A 35 0.79 2.71 -18.56
CA ILE A 35 1.32 3.92 -17.94
C ILE A 35 0.96 5.18 -18.73
N GLU A 36 0.80 5.05 -20.04
CA GLU A 36 0.53 6.18 -20.93
C GLU A 36 -0.75 6.93 -20.54
N GLY A 37 -0.62 8.23 -20.31
CA GLY A 37 -1.74 9.10 -19.94
C GLY A 37 -2.29 8.89 -18.52
N ALA A 38 -1.62 8.12 -17.66
CA ALA A 38 -2.06 7.93 -16.30
C ALA A 38 -1.80 9.18 -15.45
N ASP A 39 -2.83 9.64 -14.71
CA ASP A 39 -2.74 10.76 -13.78
C ASP A 39 -2.01 10.38 -12.48
N MET A 40 -2.04 9.10 -12.10
CA MET A 40 -1.29 8.53 -10.98
C MET A 40 -1.04 7.03 -11.21
N ILE A 41 -0.04 6.50 -10.54
CA ILE A 41 0.26 5.05 -10.53
C ILE A 41 0.13 4.51 -9.11
N ILE A 42 -0.68 3.47 -8.93
CA ILE A 42 -0.74 2.74 -7.65
C ILE A 42 0.21 1.56 -7.71
N GLY A 43 1.23 1.58 -6.85
CA GLY A 43 2.20 0.50 -6.71
C GLY A 43 1.72 -0.54 -5.71
N GLY A 44 1.19 -1.66 -6.21
CA GLY A 44 0.66 -2.76 -5.38
C GLY A 44 1.39 -4.07 -5.65
N VAL A 45 2.69 -4.14 -5.37
CA VAL A 45 3.50 -5.36 -5.48
C VAL A 45 3.67 -6.03 -4.12
N SER A 46 3.92 -7.34 -4.11
CA SER A 46 4.34 -8.02 -2.87
C SER A 46 5.75 -7.59 -2.47
N SER A 47 6.17 -7.87 -1.22
CA SER A 47 7.54 -7.59 -0.75
C SER A 47 8.60 -8.22 -1.65
N PHE A 48 8.32 -9.37 -2.28
CA PHE A 48 9.23 -9.99 -3.25
C PHE A 48 9.34 -9.24 -4.57
N GLY A 49 8.37 -8.38 -4.89
CA GLY A 49 8.35 -7.59 -6.12
C GLY A 49 8.93 -6.19 -5.97
N VAL A 50 9.35 -5.78 -4.77
CA VAL A 50 9.80 -4.41 -4.47
C VAL A 50 11.00 -3.98 -5.31
N GLU A 51 12.02 -4.83 -5.37
CA GLU A 51 13.23 -4.54 -6.16
C GLU A 51 12.90 -4.51 -7.66
N TRP A 52 12.10 -5.47 -8.14
CA TRP A 52 11.65 -5.48 -9.53
C TRP A 52 10.85 -4.21 -9.89
N PHE A 53 9.97 -3.76 -9.01
CA PHE A 53 9.19 -2.55 -9.22
C PHE A 53 10.10 -1.31 -9.33
N GLY A 54 11.06 -1.19 -8.41
CA GLY A 54 12.06 -0.11 -8.40
C GLY A 54 12.99 -0.13 -9.62
N GLU A 55 13.38 -1.31 -10.07
CA GLU A 55 14.35 -1.49 -11.16
C GLU A 55 13.72 -1.33 -12.55
N PHE A 56 12.51 -1.87 -12.74
CA PHE A 56 11.90 -2.01 -14.07
C PHE A 56 10.66 -1.15 -14.27
N VAL A 57 9.86 -0.86 -13.25
CA VAL A 57 8.62 -0.12 -13.41
C VAL A 57 8.84 1.38 -13.20
N LEU A 58 9.36 1.79 -12.06
CA LEU A 58 9.52 3.19 -11.69
C LEU A 58 10.29 4.03 -12.72
N PRO A 59 11.38 3.54 -13.36
CA PRO A 59 12.07 4.32 -14.38
C PRO A 59 11.22 4.65 -15.62
N ARG A 60 10.17 3.86 -15.88
CA ARG A 60 9.27 4.03 -17.02
C ARG A 60 8.12 5.00 -16.74
N ILE A 61 7.84 5.27 -15.48
CA ILE A 61 6.79 6.22 -15.11
C ILE A 61 7.25 7.64 -15.44
N PRO A 62 6.43 8.48 -16.08
CA PRO A 62 6.76 9.87 -16.32
C PRO A 62 7.08 10.62 -15.02
N GLU A 63 8.01 11.56 -15.06
CA GLU A 63 8.49 12.27 -13.87
C GLU A 63 7.38 12.99 -13.09
N LYS A 64 6.42 13.53 -13.80
CA LYS A 64 5.30 14.29 -13.24
C LYS A 64 4.17 13.41 -12.69
N THR A 65 4.14 12.12 -13.03
CA THR A 65 3.08 11.22 -12.58
C THR A 65 3.41 10.71 -11.17
N PRO A 66 2.61 11.05 -10.16
CA PRO A 66 2.85 10.60 -8.79
C PRO A 66 2.63 9.09 -8.66
N VAL A 67 3.44 8.48 -7.83
CA VAL A 67 3.32 7.07 -7.45
C VAL A 67 2.78 6.99 -6.04
N LEU A 68 1.74 6.18 -5.82
CA LEU A 68 1.16 5.90 -4.52
C LEU A 68 1.32 4.42 -4.20
N SER A 69 2.17 4.09 -3.24
CA SER A 69 2.44 2.71 -2.85
C SER A 69 1.40 2.20 -1.85
N VAL A 70 0.90 0.99 -2.06
CA VAL A 70 0.16 0.20 -1.06
C VAL A 70 0.99 -0.97 -0.53
N THR A 71 2.23 -1.13 -1.02
CA THR A 71 3.17 -2.18 -0.59
C THR A 71 3.72 -1.82 0.79
N LYS A 72 3.64 -2.74 1.72
CA LYS A 72 4.02 -2.55 3.13
C LYS A 72 5.26 -3.35 3.48
N GLY A 73 6.13 -2.76 4.27
CA GLY A 73 7.34 -3.42 4.79
C GLY A 73 8.56 -2.52 4.78
N LEU A 74 9.62 -3.07 5.33
CA LEU A 74 10.93 -2.42 5.44
C LEU A 74 11.96 -3.27 4.72
N PHE A 75 12.91 -2.61 4.09
CA PHE A 75 14.06 -3.23 3.45
C PHE A 75 15.23 -3.22 4.44
N ASP A 76 15.88 -4.36 4.59
CA ASP A 76 17.08 -4.50 5.42
C ASP A 76 18.33 -4.14 4.60
N GLU A 77 18.95 -3.01 4.94
CA GLU A 77 20.19 -2.58 4.30
C GLU A 77 21.41 -3.35 4.86
N PRO A 78 22.47 -3.51 4.08
CA PRO A 78 23.69 -4.24 4.52
C PRO A 78 24.34 -3.68 5.79
N ASP A 79 24.06 -2.44 6.15
CA ASP A 79 24.55 -1.78 7.38
C ASP A 79 23.60 -1.96 8.59
N GLY A 80 22.53 -2.76 8.42
CA GLY A 80 21.53 -3.06 9.45
C GLY A 80 20.45 -1.99 9.62
N ARG A 81 20.41 -0.96 8.78
CA ARG A 81 19.34 0.02 8.79
C ARG A 81 18.11 -0.53 8.08
N LEU A 82 16.93 -0.27 8.64
CA LEU A 82 15.66 -0.58 8.01
C LEU A 82 15.18 0.64 7.22
N LEU A 83 14.87 0.44 5.95
CA LEU A 83 14.46 1.48 5.04
C LEU A 83 13.03 1.22 4.52
N PRO A 84 12.09 2.17 4.68
CA PRO A 84 10.77 2.07 4.05
C PRO A 84 10.89 1.95 2.53
N TYR A 85 10.00 1.17 1.91
CA TYR A 85 10.05 0.95 0.45
C TYR A 85 10.01 2.23 -0.39
N PRO A 86 9.23 3.28 -0.08
CA PRO A 86 9.32 4.54 -0.82
C PRO A 86 10.74 5.12 -0.86
N MET A 87 11.42 5.13 0.29
CA MET A 87 12.80 5.65 0.40
C MET A 87 13.82 4.75 -0.32
N LEU A 88 13.62 3.42 -0.28
CA LEU A 88 14.43 2.48 -1.08
C LEU A 88 14.30 2.80 -2.58
N TRP A 89 13.09 3.00 -3.07
CA TRP A 89 12.83 3.31 -4.47
C TRP A 89 13.42 4.67 -4.89
N GLU A 90 13.33 5.69 -4.04
CA GLU A 90 14.01 6.97 -4.28
C GLU A 90 15.53 6.78 -4.40
N LYS A 91 16.13 5.98 -3.51
CA LYS A 91 17.55 5.64 -3.56
C LYS A 91 17.94 4.88 -4.85
N MET A 92 17.08 3.95 -5.30
CA MET A 92 17.28 3.21 -6.55
C MET A 92 17.21 4.12 -7.77
N LEU A 93 16.23 5.02 -7.81
CA LEU A 93 16.07 5.99 -8.89
C LEU A 93 17.22 7.00 -8.94
N ALA A 94 17.65 7.51 -7.78
CA ALA A 94 18.77 8.45 -7.68
C ALA A 94 20.08 7.87 -8.26
N LYS A 95 20.33 6.56 -8.08
CA LYS A 95 21.48 5.88 -8.71
C LYS A 95 21.43 5.89 -10.24
N LYS A 96 20.24 6.06 -10.82
CA LYS A 96 20.02 6.17 -12.27
C LYS A 96 19.89 7.62 -12.75
N GLY A 97 20.08 8.61 -11.87
CA GLY A 97 19.87 10.02 -12.17
C GLY A 97 18.41 10.38 -12.39
N LEU A 98 17.47 9.58 -11.87
CA LEU A 98 16.04 9.77 -12.00
C LEU A 98 15.43 10.21 -10.67
N SER A 99 14.32 10.93 -10.76
CA SER A 99 13.48 11.29 -9.61
C SER A 99 12.01 11.00 -9.92
N ARG A 100 11.25 10.58 -8.91
CA ARG A 100 9.79 10.42 -8.97
C ARG A 100 9.19 10.87 -7.66
N ASN A 101 7.97 11.38 -7.69
CA ASN A 101 7.23 11.68 -6.48
C ASN A 101 6.60 10.36 -5.98
N ILE A 102 7.23 9.76 -4.97
CA ILE A 102 6.80 8.48 -4.39
C ILE A 102 6.12 8.73 -3.06
N ASN A 103 4.87 8.30 -2.98
CA ASN A 103 4.01 8.41 -1.82
C ASN A 103 3.58 7.01 -1.37
N ALA A 104 3.07 6.89 -0.14
CA ALA A 104 2.57 5.63 0.38
C ALA A 104 1.27 5.80 1.15
N ILE A 105 0.56 4.68 1.33
CA ILE A 105 -0.66 4.58 2.13
C ILE A 105 -0.38 3.75 3.37
N GLY A 106 -0.59 4.35 4.55
CA GLY A 106 -0.61 3.64 5.83
C GLY A 106 -2.01 3.64 6.43
N GLY A 107 -2.35 2.61 7.18
CA GLY A 107 -3.60 2.59 7.93
C GLY A 107 -4.31 1.23 7.96
N PRO A 108 -5.30 1.09 8.83
CA PRO A 108 -6.08 -0.12 9.00
C PRO A 108 -7.21 -0.15 7.95
N CYS A 109 -6.90 -0.56 6.74
CA CYS A 109 -7.90 -0.75 5.69
C CYS A 109 -7.76 -2.16 5.13
N THR A 110 -8.84 -2.93 5.17
CA THR A 110 -8.91 -4.22 4.51
C THR A 110 -9.69 -4.09 3.19
N SER A 111 -9.41 -4.97 2.24
CA SER A 111 -10.13 -4.97 0.96
C SER A 111 -11.62 -5.30 1.12
N TYR A 112 -11.98 -6.05 2.14
CA TYR A 112 -13.38 -6.40 2.41
C TYR A 112 -14.17 -5.20 2.93
N GLU A 113 -13.62 -4.47 3.88
CA GLU A 113 -14.20 -3.22 4.42
C GLU A 113 -14.36 -2.18 3.32
N LEU A 114 -13.34 -2.02 2.47
CA LEU A 114 -13.40 -1.07 1.37
C LEU A 114 -14.50 -1.43 0.35
N VAL A 115 -14.65 -2.71 0.01
CA VAL A 115 -15.70 -3.19 -0.89
C VAL A 115 -17.09 -3.09 -0.26
N ALA A 116 -17.19 -3.26 1.07
CA ALA A 116 -18.44 -3.10 1.83
C ALA A 116 -18.82 -1.63 2.05
N HIS A 117 -17.97 -0.68 1.68
CA HIS A 117 -18.09 0.75 1.96
C HIS A 117 -18.12 1.06 3.47
N ASP A 118 -17.42 0.24 4.26
CA ASP A 118 -17.24 0.50 5.68
C ASP A 118 -16.34 1.72 5.88
N HIS A 119 -16.65 2.54 6.89
CA HIS A 119 -15.88 3.72 7.19
C HIS A 119 -14.44 3.34 7.58
N THR A 120 -13.49 3.85 6.83
CA THR A 120 -12.07 3.56 6.97
C THR A 120 -11.27 4.86 6.92
N GLU A 121 -10.27 4.98 7.77
CA GLU A 121 -9.32 6.08 7.74
C GLU A 121 -7.91 5.56 7.46
N VAL A 122 -7.23 6.26 6.53
CA VAL A 122 -5.83 5.99 6.17
C VAL A 122 -5.02 7.28 6.14
N ALA A 123 -3.71 7.16 6.24
CA ALA A 123 -2.79 8.26 6.02
C ALA A 123 -2.07 8.10 4.69
N PHE A 124 -2.07 9.14 3.85
CA PHE A 124 -1.15 9.24 2.74
C PHE A 124 0.10 9.99 3.20
N CYS A 125 1.25 9.42 2.95
CA CYS A 125 2.53 10.03 3.29
C CYS A 125 3.43 10.16 2.05
N GLY A 126 4.20 11.25 2.00
CA GLY A 126 5.08 11.53 0.88
C GLY A 126 5.81 12.86 1.03
N PRO A 127 6.76 13.19 0.13
CA PRO A 127 7.61 14.35 0.28
C PRO A 127 6.91 15.71 0.05
N ASP A 128 5.76 15.72 -0.65
CA ASP A 128 5.09 16.94 -1.10
C ASP A 128 3.61 16.95 -0.72
N LEU A 129 3.24 17.87 0.19
CA LEU A 129 1.86 18.04 0.65
C LEU A 129 0.89 18.44 -0.46
N ALA A 130 1.32 19.18 -1.49
CA ALA A 130 0.45 19.58 -2.59
C ALA A 130 0.09 18.35 -3.47
N VAL A 131 1.06 17.48 -3.71
CA VAL A 131 0.80 16.20 -4.39
C VAL A 131 -0.11 15.31 -3.55
N LEU A 132 0.15 15.20 -2.25
CA LEU A 132 -0.69 14.43 -1.33
C LEU A 132 -2.14 14.96 -1.29
N ALA A 133 -2.32 16.28 -1.29
CA ALA A 133 -3.65 16.89 -1.34
C ALA A 133 -4.38 16.56 -2.66
N THR A 134 -3.66 16.52 -3.79
CA THR A 134 -4.22 16.11 -5.08
C THR A 134 -4.63 14.63 -5.06
N LEU A 135 -3.76 13.75 -4.57
CA LEU A 135 -4.06 12.32 -4.44
C LEU A 135 -5.25 12.08 -3.50
N LYS A 136 -5.31 12.80 -2.37
CA LYS A 136 -6.45 12.78 -1.47
C LYS A 136 -7.73 13.17 -2.20
N ALA A 137 -7.76 14.28 -2.91
CA ALA A 137 -8.93 14.77 -3.64
C ALA A 137 -9.45 13.78 -4.70
N ILE A 138 -8.56 12.98 -5.29
CA ILE A 138 -8.92 11.94 -6.27
C ILE A 138 -9.54 10.71 -5.58
N MET A 139 -9.05 10.32 -4.40
CA MET A 139 -9.33 9.03 -3.79
C MET A 139 -10.28 9.08 -2.59
N GLU A 140 -10.44 10.22 -1.94
CA GLU A 140 -11.31 10.35 -0.76
C GLU A 140 -12.79 10.17 -1.15
N THR A 141 -13.52 9.43 -0.33
CA THR A 141 -14.96 9.19 -0.50
C THR A 141 -15.69 9.45 0.83
N SER A 142 -17.01 9.27 0.85
CA SER A 142 -17.80 9.38 2.08
C SER A 142 -17.49 8.29 3.12
N TYR A 143 -16.81 7.23 2.74
CA TYR A 143 -16.44 6.10 3.61
C TYR A 143 -14.93 5.82 3.66
N TYR A 144 -14.15 6.39 2.75
CA TYR A 144 -12.68 6.28 2.73
C TYR A 144 -12.06 7.64 3.03
N HIS A 145 -11.66 7.82 4.30
CA HIS A 145 -11.14 9.08 4.81
C HIS A 145 -9.62 9.10 4.74
N ILE A 146 -9.04 10.23 4.35
CA ILE A 146 -7.61 10.33 4.09
C ILE A 146 -7.04 11.51 4.87
N SER A 147 -6.11 11.24 5.79
CA SER A 147 -5.19 12.24 6.33
C SER A 147 -3.89 12.29 5.52
N ILE A 148 -3.18 13.41 5.54
CA ILE A 148 -1.94 13.58 4.79
C ILE A 148 -0.81 14.01 5.70
N THR A 149 0.41 13.51 5.46
CA THR A 149 1.61 13.84 6.25
C THR A 149 2.88 13.70 5.43
N THR A 150 3.93 14.43 5.78
CA THR A 150 5.27 14.25 5.21
C THR A 150 6.12 13.23 5.98
N ASP A 151 5.62 12.67 7.08
CA ASP A 151 6.34 11.67 7.86
C ASP A 151 6.22 10.27 7.24
N VAL A 152 6.94 10.04 6.16
CA VAL A 152 7.02 8.73 5.48
C VAL A 152 7.61 7.67 6.40
N MET A 153 8.67 8.01 7.16
CA MET A 153 9.35 7.06 8.04
C MET A 153 8.42 6.60 9.16
N GLY A 154 7.72 7.52 9.81
CA GLY A 154 6.82 7.20 10.91
C GLY A 154 5.64 6.33 10.44
N ILE A 155 4.97 6.72 9.36
CA ILE A 155 3.81 5.96 8.82
C ILE A 155 4.23 4.56 8.37
N GLU A 156 5.27 4.45 7.55
CA GLU A 156 5.70 3.16 7.01
C GLU A 156 6.25 2.22 8.09
N SER A 157 6.97 2.75 9.09
CA SER A 157 7.43 1.97 10.25
C SER A 157 6.25 1.46 11.08
N ALA A 158 5.27 2.31 11.39
CA ALA A 158 4.08 1.92 12.13
C ALA A 158 3.30 0.81 11.41
N VAL A 159 3.13 0.94 10.10
CA VAL A 159 2.44 -0.06 9.26
C VAL A 159 3.19 -1.39 9.20
N ALA A 160 4.52 -1.36 9.06
CA ALA A 160 5.35 -2.57 9.04
C ALA A 160 5.30 -3.33 10.36
N LEU A 161 5.28 -2.61 11.49
CA LEU A 161 5.27 -3.18 12.84
C LEU A 161 3.88 -3.60 13.32
N LYS A 162 2.81 -3.16 12.65
CA LYS A 162 1.41 -3.42 13.07
C LYS A 162 1.13 -4.88 13.43
N ASN A 163 1.59 -5.81 12.61
CA ASN A 163 1.33 -7.22 12.84
C ASN A 163 2.09 -7.78 14.07
N GLY A 164 3.27 -7.23 14.38
CA GLY A 164 4.01 -7.55 15.60
C GLY A 164 3.25 -7.12 16.86
N TYR A 165 2.72 -5.90 16.85
CA TYR A 165 1.87 -5.41 17.94
C TYR A 165 0.58 -6.21 18.09
N ALA A 166 -0.09 -6.53 16.98
CA ALA A 166 -1.30 -7.34 16.99
C ALA A 166 -1.04 -8.74 17.58
N LEU A 167 0.11 -9.35 17.25
CA LEU A 167 0.52 -10.62 17.84
C LEU A 167 0.75 -10.51 19.35
N ALA A 168 1.45 -9.47 19.81
CA ALA A 168 1.69 -9.25 21.25
C ALA A 168 0.37 -9.07 22.02
N ILE A 169 -0.56 -8.29 21.47
CA ILE A 169 -1.91 -8.11 22.06
C ILE A 169 -2.64 -9.44 22.11
N ALA A 170 -2.68 -10.21 21.02
CA ALA A 170 -3.36 -11.50 20.95
C ALA A 170 -2.78 -12.51 21.95
N LEU A 171 -1.45 -12.53 22.12
CA LEU A 171 -0.79 -13.37 23.14
C LEU A 171 -1.17 -12.94 24.56
N THR A 172 -1.22 -11.65 24.83
CA THR A 172 -1.63 -11.11 26.14
C THR A 172 -3.07 -11.47 26.45
N ILE A 173 -3.98 -11.29 25.51
CA ILE A 173 -5.40 -11.68 25.65
C ILE A 173 -5.50 -13.18 25.91
N GLY A 174 -4.84 -14.01 25.12
CA GLY A 174 -4.87 -15.47 25.26
C GLY A 174 -4.33 -15.93 26.62
N GLU A 175 -3.24 -15.32 27.12
CA GLU A 175 -2.69 -15.63 28.43
C GLU A 175 -3.64 -15.19 29.56
N ASN A 176 -4.28 -14.02 29.44
CA ASN A 176 -5.28 -13.57 30.41
C ASN A 176 -6.50 -14.51 30.44
N GLN A 177 -7.01 -14.90 29.26
CA GLN A 177 -8.11 -15.87 29.19
C GLN A 177 -7.74 -17.23 29.78
N ARG A 178 -6.50 -17.68 29.57
CA ARG A 178 -5.99 -18.91 30.18
C ARG A 178 -5.91 -18.83 31.69
N ARG A 179 -5.51 -17.68 32.26
CA ARG A 179 -5.33 -17.49 33.72
C ARG A 179 -6.64 -17.20 34.43
N PHE A 180 -7.51 -16.40 33.84
CA PHE A 180 -8.67 -15.80 34.48
C PHE A 180 -10.02 -16.23 33.88
N GLY A 181 -10.01 -17.03 32.81
CA GLY A 181 -11.20 -17.45 32.08
C GLY A 181 -11.56 -16.54 30.92
N LEU A 182 -12.52 -16.97 30.08
CA LEU A 182 -12.92 -16.27 28.87
C LEU A 182 -13.60 -14.92 29.13
N ASP A 183 -14.20 -14.75 30.32
CA ASP A 183 -14.88 -13.51 30.74
C ASP A 183 -13.96 -12.59 31.56
N SER A 184 -12.66 -12.67 31.34
CA SER A 184 -11.72 -11.79 32.02
C SER A 184 -12.06 -10.32 31.77
N ASP A 185 -11.95 -9.50 32.83
CA ASP A 185 -12.29 -8.08 32.85
C ASP A 185 -11.71 -7.35 31.59
N PRO A 186 -12.53 -6.61 30.83
CA PRO A 186 -12.08 -5.83 29.69
C PRO A 186 -10.89 -4.89 29.96
N HIS A 187 -10.70 -4.47 31.22
CA HIS A 187 -9.56 -3.65 31.64
C HIS A 187 -8.20 -4.36 31.50
N PHE A 188 -8.17 -5.68 31.43
CA PHE A 188 -6.93 -6.43 31.15
C PHE A 188 -6.64 -6.61 29.66
N ASN A 189 -7.57 -6.22 28.79
CA ASN A 189 -7.48 -6.39 27.34
C ASN A 189 -7.33 -5.05 26.60
N SER A 190 -7.24 -3.94 27.30
CA SER A 190 -7.10 -2.58 26.77
C SER A 190 -5.66 -2.06 26.87
#